data_dc10e5ba03da373ab01b23543dd32d43
#
_entry.id   dc10e5ba03da373ab01b23543dd32d43
#
_cell.length_a   1.000
_cell.length_b   1.000
_cell.length_c   1.000
_cell.angle_alpha   90.00
_cell.angle_beta   90.00
_cell.angle_gamma   90.00
#
_symmetry.space_group_name_H-M   'P 1'
#
loop_
_entity.id
_entity.type
_entity.pdbx_description
1 polymer ?
#
loop_
_entity_poly.entity_id
_entity_poly.type
_entity_poly.pdbx_seq_one_letter_code
_entity_poly.pdbx_strand_id
1 'polypeptide(L)'
;MALSERLKKFKIVRKILYAIIGMVSYPGFMWVNKLTISGTENIKGLPKENVLFVCNHQTYFADVITLLHIFCAVKWGKENKLGVPYYLLNPFTNVYYVAAEETMKSSWLSKLFTMAGALTVKRTWNSKSTEKRRGLDPSDTRKIQRALEKNWVIQFPQGTTTPFAPGRKGTAHLIKMNRPIVIPVIIDGFSTAFNKQGLKFNKRGTRLSVQFKESLPVNYDAPAEEILDQVMTAIGQKRL
;
A
#
# COMPACT_ATOMS: atom_id res chain seq x y z
N MET A 1 33.32 0.50 -0.80
CA MET A 1 32.22 0.25 -1.75
C MET A 1 31.46 1.54 -1.94
N ALA A 2 31.43 2.10 -3.16
CA ALA A 2 30.83 3.40 -3.44
C ALA A 2 29.31 3.40 -3.16
N LEU A 3 28.76 4.54 -2.73
CA LEU A 3 27.33 4.71 -2.41
C LEU A 3 26.43 4.23 -3.58
N SER A 4 26.84 4.47 -4.82
CA SER A 4 26.17 4.02 -6.04
C SER A 4 26.04 2.49 -6.15
N GLU A 5 27.05 1.75 -5.75
CA GLU A 5 27.04 0.27 -5.75
C GLU A 5 26.11 -0.29 -4.66
N ARG A 6 26.10 0.31 -3.47
CA ARG A 6 25.14 -0.04 -2.41
C ARG A 6 23.70 0.16 -2.86
N LEU A 7 23.40 1.28 -3.50
CA LEU A 7 22.07 1.57 -4.03
C LEU A 7 21.66 0.61 -5.16
N LYS A 8 22.59 0.25 -6.06
CA LYS A 8 22.34 -0.74 -7.11
C LYS A 8 22.06 -2.13 -6.52
N LYS A 9 22.89 -2.61 -5.56
CA LYS A 9 22.65 -3.88 -4.85
C LYS A 9 21.29 -3.92 -4.17
N PHE A 10 20.89 -2.84 -3.50
CA PHE A 10 19.58 -2.76 -2.83
C PHE A 10 18.42 -2.87 -3.81
N LYS A 11 18.52 -2.21 -4.99
CA LYS A 11 17.50 -2.32 -6.05
C LYS A 11 17.38 -3.74 -6.61
N ILE A 12 18.51 -4.43 -6.82
CA ILE A 12 18.54 -5.82 -7.33
C ILE A 12 17.89 -6.76 -6.32
N VAL A 13 18.30 -6.69 -5.04
CA VAL A 13 17.72 -7.51 -3.97
C VAL A 13 16.20 -7.32 -3.90
N ARG A 14 15.72 -6.07 -4.01
CA ARG A 14 14.31 -5.74 -3.99
C ARG A 14 13.56 -6.34 -5.18
N LYS A 15 14.14 -6.33 -6.40
CA LYS A 15 13.56 -6.99 -7.57
C LYS A 15 13.45 -8.50 -7.37
N ILE A 16 14.50 -9.14 -6.84
CA ILE A 16 14.49 -10.58 -6.54
C ILE A 16 13.39 -10.91 -5.51
N LEU A 17 13.29 -10.12 -4.45
CA LEU A 17 12.22 -10.29 -3.44
C LEU A 17 10.83 -10.17 -4.04
N TYR A 18 10.59 -9.18 -4.91
CA TYR A 18 9.31 -9.03 -5.62
C TYR A 18 9.01 -10.22 -6.51
N ALA A 19 10.01 -10.75 -7.23
CA ALA A 19 9.84 -11.91 -8.07
C ALA A 19 9.48 -13.16 -7.24
N ILE A 20 10.20 -13.41 -6.14
CA ILE A 20 9.96 -14.57 -5.26
C ILE A 20 8.58 -14.46 -4.60
N ILE A 21 8.30 -13.33 -3.92
CA ILE A 21 7.00 -13.09 -3.25
C ILE A 21 5.87 -13.19 -4.28
N GLY A 22 6.07 -12.59 -5.44
CA GLY A 22 5.11 -12.61 -6.53
C GLY A 22 4.83 -14.01 -7.06
N MET A 23 5.86 -14.81 -7.34
CA MET A 23 5.65 -16.18 -7.82
C MET A 23 4.91 -17.05 -6.81
N VAL A 24 5.25 -16.92 -5.52
CA VAL A 24 4.60 -17.69 -4.44
C VAL A 24 3.15 -17.27 -4.24
N SER A 25 2.84 -15.96 -4.34
CA SER A 25 1.51 -15.43 -4.05
C SER A 25 0.55 -15.47 -5.25
N TYR A 26 1.04 -15.42 -6.48
CA TYR A 26 0.24 -15.39 -7.70
C TYR A 26 -0.84 -16.50 -7.76
N PRO A 27 -0.52 -17.78 -7.50
CA PRO A 27 -1.54 -18.84 -7.51
C PRO A 27 -2.67 -18.58 -6.51
N GLY A 28 -2.33 -18.00 -5.35
CA GLY A 28 -3.29 -17.68 -4.30
C GLY A 28 -4.35 -16.68 -4.74
N PHE A 29 -3.97 -15.71 -5.56
CA PHE A 29 -4.89 -14.69 -6.07
C PHE A 29 -5.66 -15.13 -7.31
N MET A 30 -5.00 -15.84 -8.23
CA MET A 30 -5.57 -16.13 -9.56
C MET A 30 -6.21 -17.50 -9.69
N TRP A 31 -5.70 -18.51 -9.00
CA TRP A 31 -6.17 -19.90 -9.14
C TRP A 31 -6.95 -20.39 -7.92
N VAL A 32 -6.45 -20.11 -6.71
CA VAL A 32 -7.14 -20.48 -5.46
C VAL A 32 -8.33 -19.57 -5.19
N ASN A 33 -8.20 -18.29 -5.51
CA ASN A 33 -9.25 -17.27 -5.44
C ASN A 33 -9.47 -16.66 -6.83
N LYS A 34 -10.41 -15.74 -6.95
CA LYS A 34 -10.76 -15.08 -8.22
C LYS A 34 -10.56 -13.58 -8.08
N LEU A 35 -9.34 -13.10 -8.41
CA LEU A 35 -9.05 -11.67 -8.38
C LEU A 35 -9.63 -10.96 -9.60
N THR A 36 -10.44 -9.95 -9.35
CA THR A 36 -10.95 -8.97 -10.32
C THR A 36 -10.27 -7.64 -10.09
N ILE A 37 -9.84 -6.99 -11.16
CA ILE A 37 -9.16 -5.69 -11.13
C ILE A 37 -9.94 -4.74 -12.02
N SER A 38 -10.11 -3.49 -11.60
CA SER A 38 -10.75 -2.45 -12.41
C SER A 38 -10.12 -1.08 -12.15
N GLY A 39 -10.27 -0.17 -13.11
CA GLY A 39 -9.80 1.20 -13.00
C GLY A 39 -8.28 1.36 -13.18
N THR A 40 -7.57 0.37 -13.75
CA THR A 40 -6.13 0.50 -13.97
C THR A 40 -5.77 1.53 -15.03
N GLU A 41 -6.70 1.94 -15.87
CA GLU A 41 -6.61 3.09 -16.78
C GLU A 41 -6.30 4.37 -16.02
N ASN A 42 -6.83 4.55 -14.82
CA ASN A 42 -6.60 5.72 -13.97
C ASN A 42 -5.16 5.81 -13.44
N ILE A 43 -4.40 4.71 -13.51
CA ILE A 43 -3.01 4.67 -13.04
C ILE A 43 -2.00 4.43 -14.17
N LYS A 44 -2.50 4.14 -15.37
CA LYS A 44 -1.70 4.02 -16.57
C LYS A 44 -1.19 5.43 -16.96
N GLY A 45 0.12 5.58 -17.09
CA GLY A 45 0.71 6.88 -17.45
C GLY A 45 0.96 7.85 -16.30
N LEU A 46 0.59 7.53 -15.06
CA LEU A 46 0.96 8.34 -13.92
C LEU A 46 2.49 8.56 -13.83
N PRO A 47 2.93 9.72 -13.35
CA PRO A 47 4.34 10.01 -13.13
C PRO A 47 4.94 8.96 -12.19
N LYS A 48 6.26 8.77 -12.28
CA LYS A 48 6.97 7.79 -11.43
C LYS A 48 7.11 8.23 -9.97
N GLU A 49 6.78 9.47 -9.68
CA GLU A 49 6.99 10.15 -8.40
C GLU A 49 5.73 10.91 -7.97
N ASN A 50 5.64 11.20 -6.70
CA ASN A 50 4.61 12.01 -6.07
C ASN A 50 3.18 11.49 -6.32
N VAL A 51 2.98 10.17 -6.25
CA VAL A 51 1.67 9.53 -6.32
C VAL A 51 1.39 8.79 -5.01
N LEU A 52 0.27 9.13 -4.38
CA LEU A 52 -0.19 8.55 -3.13
C LEU A 52 -1.44 7.70 -3.37
N PHE A 53 -1.32 6.39 -3.19
CA PHE A 53 -2.46 5.48 -3.20
C PHE A 53 -3.04 5.39 -1.80
N VAL A 54 -4.29 5.81 -1.62
CA VAL A 54 -5.03 5.71 -0.36
C VAL A 54 -5.98 4.54 -0.44
N CYS A 55 -5.84 3.56 0.47
CA CYS A 55 -6.53 2.28 0.39
C CYS A 55 -7.24 1.96 1.71
N ASN A 56 -8.41 1.32 1.66
CA ASN A 56 -8.89 0.57 2.81
C ASN A 56 -8.00 -0.66 3.04
N HIS A 57 -8.05 -1.25 4.23
CA HIS A 57 -7.11 -2.31 4.63
C HIS A 57 -7.86 -3.51 5.19
N GLN A 58 -7.68 -4.67 4.61
CA GLN A 58 -8.35 -5.91 5.03
C GLN A 58 -7.39 -6.93 5.63
N THR A 59 -6.13 -7.00 5.13
CA THR A 59 -5.11 -7.92 5.62
C THR A 59 -3.73 -7.28 5.64
N TYR A 60 -2.83 -7.70 6.52
CA TYR A 60 -1.54 -7.02 6.67
C TYR A 60 -0.64 -7.11 5.43
N PHE A 61 -0.60 -8.25 4.74
CA PHE A 61 0.32 -8.48 3.64
C PHE A 61 -0.36 -8.72 2.29
N ALA A 62 -1.47 -9.48 2.23
CA ALA A 62 -2.09 -9.82 0.94
C ALA A 62 -2.56 -8.60 0.16
N ASP A 63 -3.07 -7.57 0.82
CA ASP A 63 -3.48 -6.31 0.20
C ASP A 63 -2.29 -5.66 -0.53
N VAL A 64 -1.17 -5.50 0.19
CA VAL A 64 0.04 -4.88 -0.37
C VAL A 64 0.61 -5.73 -1.50
N ILE A 65 0.73 -7.05 -1.31
CA ILE A 65 1.27 -7.96 -2.33
C ILE A 65 0.44 -7.87 -3.61
N THR A 66 -0.89 -7.84 -3.50
CA THR A 66 -1.77 -7.72 -4.66
C THR A 66 -1.57 -6.40 -5.39
N LEU A 67 -1.47 -5.28 -4.66
CA LEU A 67 -1.18 -3.98 -5.26
C LEU A 67 0.17 -3.98 -5.98
N LEU A 68 1.21 -4.60 -5.41
CA LEU A 68 2.52 -4.72 -6.06
C LEU A 68 2.43 -5.54 -7.37
N HIS A 69 1.65 -6.62 -7.39
CA HIS A 69 1.36 -7.37 -8.61
C HIS A 69 0.70 -6.49 -9.68
N ILE A 70 -0.35 -5.76 -9.29
CA ILE A 70 -1.10 -4.90 -10.21
C ILE A 70 -0.20 -3.80 -10.77
N PHE A 71 0.57 -3.12 -9.94
CA PHE A 71 1.48 -2.07 -10.42
C PHE A 71 2.54 -2.60 -11.38
N CYS A 72 3.09 -3.78 -11.10
CA CYS A 72 4.00 -4.44 -12.04
C CYS A 72 3.30 -4.78 -13.36
N ALA A 73 2.09 -5.34 -13.32
CA ALA A 73 1.31 -5.70 -14.50
C ALA A 73 0.98 -4.46 -15.36
N VAL A 74 0.54 -3.36 -14.73
CA VAL A 74 0.24 -2.09 -15.44
C VAL A 74 1.49 -1.50 -16.10
N LYS A 75 2.65 -1.54 -15.42
CA LYS A 75 3.92 -1.08 -16.04
C LYS A 75 4.40 -1.98 -17.21
N TRP A 76 3.86 -3.20 -17.31
CA TRP A 76 4.04 -4.10 -18.45
C TRP A 76 2.88 -4.01 -19.46
N GLY A 77 2.06 -2.97 -19.40
CA GLY A 77 0.99 -2.70 -20.35
C GLY A 77 -0.27 -3.56 -20.16
N LYS A 78 -0.40 -4.28 -19.04
CA LYS A 78 -1.63 -5.01 -18.73
C LYS A 78 -2.67 -4.05 -18.18
N GLU A 79 -3.92 -4.24 -18.56
CA GLU A 79 -5.03 -3.40 -18.16
C GLU A 79 -6.15 -4.28 -17.56
N ASN A 80 -6.57 -3.93 -16.35
CA ASN A 80 -7.61 -4.63 -15.58
C ASN A 80 -7.41 -6.16 -15.41
N LYS A 81 -6.17 -6.62 -15.52
CA LYS A 81 -5.80 -8.03 -15.34
C LYS A 81 -4.33 -8.19 -14.98
N LEU A 82 -3.98 -9.26 -14.29
CA LEU A 82 -2.58 -9.64 -14.10
C LEU A 82 -2.04 -10.37 -15.35
N GLY A 83 -2.84 -11.28 -15.94
CA GLY A 83 -2.38 -12.17 -17.00
C GLY A 83 -1.24 -13.08 -16.53
N VAL A 84 -0.49 -13.67 -17.44
CA VAL A 84 0.69 -14.47 -17.10
C VAL A 84 1.74 -13.56 -16.44
N PRO A 85 2.36 -13.98 -15.31
CA PRO A 85 3.17 -13.10 -14.46
C PRO A 85 4.58 -12.82 -15.00
N TYR A 86 4.76 -12.64 -16.32
CA TYR A 86 6.04 -12.25 -16.92
C TYR A 86 6.58 -10.92 -16.39
N TYR A 87 5.74 -10.05 -15.85
CA TYR A 87 6.14 -8.81 -15.18
C TYR A 87 7.05 -9.04 -13.96
N LEU A 88 7.07 -10.26 -13.40
CA LEU A 88 7.96 -10.63 -12.30
C LEU A 88 9.42 -10.84 -12.75
N LEU A 89 9.68 -10.97 -14.05
CA LEU A 89 11.04 -11.04 -14.60
C LEU A 89 11.78 -9.70 -14.45
N ASN A 90 11.04 -8.59 -14.51
CA ASN A 90 11.57 -7.25 -14.25
C ASN A 90 10.52 -6.39 -13.50
N PRO A 91 10.31 -6.64 -12.20
CA PRO A 91 9.24 -6.00 -11.46
C PRO A 91 9.48 -4.51 -11.27
N PHE A 92 8.37 -3.75 -11.24
CA PHE A 92 8.37 -2.34 -10.91
C PHE A 92 8.51 -2.19 -9.38
N THR A 93 9.65 -1.67 -8.95
CA THR A 93 9.99 -1.59 -7.51
C THR A 93 9.97 -0.16 -6.95
N ASN A 94 9.55 0.84 -7.73
CA ASN A 94 9.45 2.23 -7.25
C ASN A 94 8.14 2.46 -6.50
N VAL A 95 7.79 1.53 -5.60
CA VAL A 95 6.60 1.58 -4.75
C VAL A 95 7.00 1.33 -3.32
N TYR A 96 6.54 2.16 -2.42
CA TYR A 96 6.69 2.00 -0.98
C TYR A 96 5.32 1.91 -0.32
N TYR A 97 5.24 1.36 0.86
CA TYR A 97 4.01 1.31 1.64
C TYR A 97 4.28 1.58 3.10
N VAL A 98 3.35 2.30 3.73
CA VAL A 98 3.46 2.66 5.14
C VAL A 98 2.95 1.52 6.00
N ALA A 99 3.78 1.06 6.93
CA ALA A 99 3.47 -0.04 7.84
C ALA A 99 3.86 0.29 9.29
N ALA A 100 3.11 -0.28 10.25
CA ALA A 100 3.44 -0.11 11.65
C ALA A 100 4.71 -0.88 12.02
N GLU A 101 5.61 -0.24 12.77
CA GLU A 101 6.89 -0.83 13.19
C GLU A 101 6.69 -2.13 13.97
N GLU A 102 5.66 -2.21 14.83
CA GLU A 102 5.36 -3.40 15.62
C GLU A 102 4.99 -4.60 14.72
N THR A 103 4.28 -4.35 13.61
CA THR A 103 3.94 -5.40 12.64
C THR A 103 5.19 -5.89 11.90
N MET A 104 6.15 -4.99 11.63
CA MET A 104 7.37 -5.30 10.89
C MET A 104 8.48 -5.92 11.74
N LYS A 105 8.38 -5.91 13.06
CA LYS A 105 9.34 -6.56 13.97
C LYS A 105 8.96 -7.97 14.38
N SER A 106 7.74 -8.43 14.09
CA SER A 106 7.15 -9.64 14.67
C SER A 106 7.70 -10.96 14.12
N SER A 107 8.31 -10.97 12.90
CA SER A 107 8.81 -12.21 12.28
C SER A 107 9.92 -11.97 11.26
N TRP A 108 10.64 -13.03 10.88
CA TRP A 108 11.63 -12.99 9.80
C TRP A 108 11.01 -12.57 8.46
N LEU A 109 9.76 -12.97 8.22
CA LEU A 109 9.01 -12.60 7.03
C LEU A 109 8.72 -11.09 6.98
N SER A 110 8.44 -10.48 8.14
CA SER A 110 8.27 -9.03 8.25
C SER A 110 9.54 -8.27 7.86
N LYS A 111 10.73 -8.83 8.12
CA LYS A 111 12.01 -8.27 7.68
C LYS A 111 12.14 -8.28 6.15
N LEU A 112 11.68 -9.36 5.48
CA LEU A 112 11.65 -9.42 4.01
C LEU A 112 10.72 -8.32 3.44
N PHE A 113 9.56 -8.12 4.05
CA PHE A 113 8.64 -7.05 3.63
C PHE A 113 9.23 -5.65 3.87
N THR A 114 10.02 -5.46 4.92
CA THR A 114 10.76 -4.21 5.12
C THR A 114 11.73 -3.97 3.97
N MET A 115 12.46 -4.98 3.55
CA MET A 115 13.35 -4.90 2.38
C MET A 115 12.58 -4.71 1.08
N ALA A 116 11.35 -5.21 0.97
CA ALA A 116 10.46 -5.02 -0.17
C ALA A 116 9.85 -3.61 -0.26
N GLY A 117 10.07 -2.72 0.72
CA GLY A 117 9.69 -1.30 0.64
C GLY A 117 8.73 -0.82 1.71
N ALA A 118 8.66 -1.47 2.86
CA ALA A 118 7.91 -0.94 3.99
C ALA A 118 8.60 0.31 4.56
N LEU A 119 7.85 1.39 4.69
CA LEU A 119 8.18 2.57 5.46
C LEU A 119 7.60 2.38 6.86
N THR A 120 8.44 1.97 7.79
CA THR A 120 7.99 1.69 9.15
C THR A 120 7.76 2.98 9.91
N VAL A 121 6.59 3.10 10.53
CA VAL A 121 6.19 4.22 11.39
C VAL A 121 5.83 3.71 12.77
N LYS A 122 6.22 4.47 13.79
CA LYS A 122 5.81 4.19 15.17
C LYS A 122 4.35 4.56 15.36
N ARG A 123 3.54 3.63 15.88
CA ARG A 123 2.17 3.95 16.24
C ARG A 123 2.15 4.93 17.39
N THR A 124 1.37 6.00 17.25
CA THR A 124 1.15 6.99 18.33
C THR A 124 0.24 6.45 19.44
N TRP A 125 -0.33 5.28 19.24
CA TRP A 125 -1.20 4.59 20.18
C TRP A 125 -0.58 3.24 20.54
N ASN A 126 -0.16 3.09 21.79
CA ASN A 126 0.15 1.80 22.38
C ASN A 126 -0.96 1.51 23.42
N SER A 127 -1.73 0.45 23.22
CA SER A 127 -2.79 0.04 24.17
C SER A 127 -2.26 -0.32 25.56
N LYS A 128 -0.94 -0.34 25.73
CA LYS A 128 -0.24 -0.69 26.97
C LYS A 128 0.50 0.47 27.66
N SER A 129 0.52 1.65 27.07
CA SER A 129 1.16 2.82 27.70
C SER A 129 0.15 3.94 27.91
N THR A 130 0.13 4.48 29.11
CA THR A 130 -0.70 5.63 29.55
C THR A 130 -0.31 6.95 28.89
N GLU A 131 0.75 6.99 28.12
CA GLU A 131 1.21 8.19 27.42
C GLU A 131 0.59 8.28 26.02
N LYS A 132 -0.38 9.16 25.86
CA LYS A 132 -0.87 9.63 24.54
C LYS A 132 0.23 10.43 23.85
N ARG A 133 1.04 9.79 22.99
CA ARG A 133 1.89 10.55 22.08
C ARG A 133 1.00 11.26 21.05
N ARG A 134 1.00 12.58 21.08
CA ARG A 134 0.27 13.42 20.11
C ARG A 134 1.06 13.53 18.82
N GLY A 135 0.57 12.94 17.72
CA GLY A 135 1.11 13.12 16.38
C GLY A 135 2.10 12.04 15.90
N LEU A 136 2.40 12.02 14.60
CA LEU A 136 3.46 11.22 14.01
C LEU A 136 4.82 11.76 14.42
N ASP A 137 5.80 10.88 14.63
CA ASP A 137 7.19 11.27 14.82
C ASP A 137 7.65 12.07 13.58
N PRO A 138 8.23 13.29 13.75
CA PRO A 138 8.70 14.07 12.61
C PRO A 138 9.72 13.33 11.74
N SER A 139 10.46 12.37 12.31
CA SER A 139 11.40 11.54 11.55
C SER A 139 10.67 10.56 10.62
N ASP A 140 9.55 9.99 11.05
CA ASP A 140 8.74 9.07 10.25
C ASP A 140 8.01 9.81 9.13
N THR A 141 7.48 11.01 9.42
CA THR A 141 6.89 11.89 8.40
C THR A 141 7.89 12.22 7.31
N ARG A 142 9.12 12.61 7.68
CA ARG A 142 10.20 12.89 6.71
C ARG A 142 10.59 11.69 5.86
N LYS A 143 10.58 10.46 6.41
CA LYS A 143 10.84 9.25 5.62
C LYS A 143 9.78 9.03 4.54
N ILE A 144 8.50 9.18 4.90
CA ILE A 144 7.39 9.03 3.97
C ILE A 144 7.45 10.12 2.90
N GLN A 145 7.69 11.37 3.29
CA GLN A 145 7.85 12.50 2.38
C GLN A 145 8.94 12.24 1.33
N ARG A 146 10.16 11.90 1.76
CA ARG A 146 11.28 11.59 0.86
C ARG A 146 10.98 10.41 -0.08
N ALA A 147 10.22 9.42 0.39
CA ALA A 147 9.81 8.31 -0.45
C ALA A 147 8.80 8.77 -1.51
N LEU A 148 7.84 9.60 -1.13
CA LEU A 148 6.78 10.11 -2.00
C LEU A 148 7.34 11.04 -3.09
N GLU A 149 8.32 11.88 -2.75
CA GLU A 149 8.99 12.77 -3.71
C GLU A 149 9.58 12.06 -4.93
N LYS A 150 9.90 10.77 -4.82
CA LYS A 150 10.62 10.00 -5.87
C LYS A 150 9.93 8.72 -6.29
N ASN A 151 8.81 8.36 -5.65
CA ASN A 151 8.19 7.06 -5.84
C ASN A 151 6.67 7.13 -5.63
N TRP A 152 6.02 6.02 -5.89
CA TRP A 152 4.65 5.75 -5.47
C TRP A 152 4.62 5.29 -4.01
N VAL A 153 3.64 5.77 -3.26
CA VAL A 153 3.45 5.38 -1.86
C VAL A 153 2.03 4.87 -1.65
N ILE A 154 1.90 3.71 -1.01
CA ILE A 154 0.64 3.15 -0.55
C ILE A 154 0.46 3.55 0.91
N GLN A 155 -0.70 4.12 1.22
CA GLN A 155 -1.11 4.54 2.55
C GLN A 155 -2.47 3.93 2.91
N PHE A 156 -2.57 3.40 4.11
CA PHE A 156 -3.82 2.95 4.70
C PHE A 156 -4.27 3.97 5.75
N PRO A 157 -5.22 4.87 5.43
CA PRO A 157 -5.57 6.01 6.29
C PRO A 157 -6.04 5.63 7.68
N GLN A 158 -6.69 4.48 7.83
CA GLN A 158 -7.17 3.96 9.11
C GLN A 158 -6.04 3.42 10.02
N GLY A 159 -4.94 2.93 9.42
CA GLY A 159 -3.82 2.27 10.11
C GLY A 159 -4.21 0.99 10.83
N THR A 160 -5.34 0.39 10.44
CA THR A 160 -5.88 -0.87 10.97
C THR A 160 -6.67 -1.60 9.89
N THR A 161 -6.87 -2.91 10.07
CA THR A 161 -7.71 -3.74 9.21
C THR A 161 -9.17 -3.79 9.68
N THR A 162 -9.53 -3.03 10.72
CA THR A 162 -10.90 -2.95 11.22
C THR A 162 -11.73 -2.08 10.27
N PRO A 163 -12.81 -2.60 9.68
CA PRO A 163 -13.67 -1.83 8.79
C PRO A 163 -14.26 -0.61 9.51
N PHE A 164 -14.41 0.49 8.76
CA PHE A 164 -15.00 1.75 9.24
C PHE A 164 -14.32 2.35 10.48
N ALA A 165 -13.09 1.94 10.79
CA ALA A 165 -12.31 2.62 11.81
C ALA A 165 -12.00 4.06 11.38
N PRO A 166 -11.93 5.01 12.31
CA PRO A 166 -11.64 6.41 11.99
C PRO A 166 -10.31 6.57 11.24
N GLY A 167 -10.31 7.43 10.22
CA GLY A 167 -9.10 7.81 9.52
C GLY A 167 -8.16 8.62 10.43
N ARG A 168 -6.87 8.56 10.16
CA ARG A 168 -5.83 9.25 10.93
C ARG A 168 -5.42 10.54 10.22
N LYS A 169 -5.41 11.65 10.94
CA LYS A 169 -5.02 12.98 10.42
C LYS A 169 -3.65 13.01 9.74
N GLY A 170 -2.75 12.09 10.09
CA GLY A 170 -1.43 11.97 9.46
C GLY A 170 -1.47 11.80 7.94
N THR A 171 -2.50 11.12 7.41
CA THR A 171 -2.69 10.99 5.95
C THR A 171 -3.03 12.35 5.32
N ALA A 172 -3.94 13.11 5.91
CA ALA A 172 -4.29 14.43 5.42
C ALA A 172 -3.11 15.42 5.49
N HIS A 173 -2.35 15.39 6.58
CA HIS A 173 -1.14 16.22 6.70
C HIS A 173 -0.10 15.85 5.63
N LEU A 174 0.10 14.56 5.35
CA LEU A 174 1.00 14.11 4.28
C LEU A 174 0.54 14.65 2.91
N ILE A 175 -0.76 14.60 2.64
CA ILE A 175 -1.36 15.13 1.41
C ILE A 175 -1.15 16.64 1.31
N LYS A 176 -1.44 17.40 2.36
CA LYS A 176 -1.25 18.86 2.37
C LYS A 176 0.20 19.26 2.10
N MET A 177 1.13 18.60 2.78
CA MET A 177 2.55 18.95 2.72
C MET A 177 3.19 18.64 1.37
N ASN A 178 2.79 17.55 0.73
CA ASN A 178 3.46 17.05 -0.47
C ASN A 178 2.67 17.28 -1.77
N ARG A 179 1.41 17.66 -1.65
CA ARG A 179 0.49 17.87 -2.80
C ARG A 179 0.58 16.77 -3.86
N PRO A 180 0.47 15.46 -3.48
CA PRO A 180 0.61 14.36 -4.40
C PRO A 180 -0.64 14.18 -5.26
N ILE A 181 -0.51 13.46 -6.38
CA ILE A 181 -1.67 12.87 -7.04
C ILE A 181 -2.21 11.80 -6.10
N VAL A 182 -3.46 11.94 -5.63
CA VAL A 182 -4.10 11.03 -4.68
C VAL A 182 -5.03 10.08 -5.43
N ILE A 183 -4.72 8.78 -5.40
CA ILE A 183 -5.52 7.73 -6.06
C ILE A 183 -6.20 6.87 -4.99
N PRO A 184 -7.54 6.92 -4.88
CA PRO A 184 -8.26 6.01 -4.00
C PRO A 184 -8.29 4.60 -4.55
N VAL A 185 -8.13 3.61 -3.67
CA VAL A 185 -8.20 2.19 -4.01
C VAL A 185 -9.15 1.50 -3.05
N ILE A 186 -10.09 0.74 -3.60
CA ILE A 186 -11.00 -0.10 -2.81
C ILE A 186 -10.56 -1.54 -2.97
N ILE A 187 -10.36 -2.22 -1.83
CA ILE A 187 -9.96 -3.62 -1.73
C ILE A 187 -11.09 -4.37 -1.03
N ASP A 188 -11.56 -5.48 -1.63
CA ASP A 188 -12.61 -6.29 -1.02
C ASP A 188 -12.37 -7.80 -1.19
N GLY A 189 -12.97 -8.60 -0.28
CA GLY A 189 -12.90 -10.06 -0.24
C GLY A 189 -11.65 -10.63 0.44
N PHE A 190 -10.63 -9.84 0.74
CA PHE A 190 -9.36 -10.32 1.30
C PHE A 190 -9.49 -10.81 2.74
N SER A 191 -10.26 -10.13 3.58
CA SER A 191 -10.52 -10.57 4.97
C SER A 191 -11.29 -11.89 5.05
N THR A 192 -12.06 -12.22 4.02
CA THR A 192 -12.76 -13.50 3.89
C THR A 192 -11.81 -14.60 3.40
N ALA A 193 -11.00 -14.30 2.38
CA ALA A 193 -10.11 -15.26 1.74
C ALA A 193 -8.92 -15.64 2.60
N PHE A 194 -8.37 -14.68 3.35
CA PHE A 194 -7.12 -14.82 4.08
C PHE A 194 -7.30 -14.54 5.57
N ASN A 195 -6.38 -15.07 6.37
CA ASN A 195 -6.25 -14.69 7.77
C ASN A 195 -5.82 -13.21 7.90
N LYS A 196 -5.90 -12.65 9.09
CA LYS A 196 -5.55 -11.25 9.36
C LYS A 196 -4.15 -10.83 8.87
N GLN A 197 -3.21 -11.77 8.88
CA GLN A 197 -1.87 -11.52 8.33
C GLN A 197 -1.86 -11.51 6.79
N GLY A 198 -2.82 -12.17 6.13
CA GLY A 198 -2.86 -12.28 4.68
C GLY A 198 -1.89 -13.32 4.11
N LEU A 199 -1.52 -14.32 4.89
CA LEU A 199 -0.52 -15.34 4.54
C LEU A 199 -1.10 -16.76 4.48
N LYS A 200 -2.22 -17.02 5.15
CA LYS A 200 -2.91 -18.30 5.15
C LYS A 200 -4.32 -18.13 4.63
N PHE A 201 -4.80 -19.13 3.90
CA PHE A 201 -6.18 -19.13 3.42
C PHE A 201 -7.15 -19.48 4.56
N ASN A 202 -8.17 -18.63 4.73
CA ASN A 202 -9.36 -18.95 5.55
C ASN A 202 -10.42 -19.62 4.68
N LYS A 203 -10.63 -19.06 3.46
CA LYS A 203 -11.62 -19.57 2.50
C LYS A 203 -11.03 -19.51 1.08
N ARG A 204 -11.15 -20.62 0.35
CA ARG A 204 -10.77 -20.72 -1.06
C ARG A 204 -11.97 -20.39 -1.96
N GLY A 205 -11.73 -20.09 -3.20
CA GLY A 205 -12.79 -19.77 -4.18
C GLY A 205 -13.46 -18.41 -3.91
N THR A 206 -12.86 -17.56 -3.07
CA THR A 206 -13.39 -16.24 -2.75
C THR A 206 -13.16 -15.28 -3.93
N ARG A 207 -14.16 -14.44 -4.20
CA ARG A 207 -14.01 -13.31 -5.12
C ARG A 207 -13.23 -12.22 -4.40
N LEU A 208 -12.09 -11.84 -4.98
CA LEU A 208 -11.28 -10.71 -4.55
C LEU A 208 -11.46 -9.57 -5.53
N SER A 209 -11.54 -8.35 -5.06
CA SER A 209 -11.57 -7.20 -5.96
C SER A 209 -10.62 -6.11 -5.52
N VAL A 210 -10.02 -5.45 -6.52
CA VAL A 210 -9.24 -4.23 -6.36
C VAL A 210 -9.68 -3.23 -7.40
N GLN A 211 -10.18 -2.09 -6.95
CA GLN A 211 -10.67 -1.01 -7.81
C GLN A 211 -9.84 0.25 -7.59
N PHE A 212 -9.25 0.78 -8.66
CA PHE A 212 -8.62 2.10 -8.68
C PHE A 212 -9.63 3.13 -9.15
N LYS A 213 -9.87 4.14 -8.35
CA LYS A 213 -10.73 5.27 -8.74
C LYS A 213 -9.91 6.34 -9.46
N GLU A 214 -10.60 7.29 -10.06
CA GLU A 214 -9.98 8.51 -10.59
C GLU A 214 -9.24 9.27 -9.48
N SER A 215 -8.26 10.08 -9.86
CA SER A 215 -7.54 10.93 -8.91
C SER A 215 -8.50 11.87 -8.18
N LEU A 216 -8.35 11.97 -6.86
CA LEU A 216 -9.15 12.89 -6.07
C LEU A 216 -8.80 14.34 -6.42
N PRO A 217 -9.79 15.18 -6.69
CA PRO A 217 -9.62 16.64 -6.82
C PRO A 217 -9.43 17.26 -5.43
N VAL A 218 -8.22 17.10 -4.86
CA VAL A 218 -7.95 17.57 -3.50
C VAL A 218 -7.67 19.07 -3.50
N ASN A 219 -8.42 19.83 -2.68
CA ASN A 219 -8.01 21.17 -2.28
C ASN A 219 -6.96 21.05 -1.16
N TYR A 220 -5.69 21.19 -1.52
CA TYR A 220 -4.57 21.01 -0.57
C TYR A 220 -4.51 22.09 0.52
N ASP A 221 -5.22 23.20 0.35
CA ASP A 221 -5.28 24.30 1.33
C ASP A 221 -6.45 24.14 2.30
N ALA A 222 -7.39 23.22 2.03
CA ALA A 222 -8.51 22.89 2.91
C ALA A 222 -8.05 22.38 4.28
N PRO A 223 -8.91 22.43 5.31
CA PRO A 223 -8.67 21.81 6.61
C PRO A 223 -8.31 20.32 6.49
N ALA A 224 -7.42 19.83 7.35
CA ALA A 224 -6.97 18.42 7.32
C ALA A 224 -8.14 17.43 7.52
N GLU A 225 -9.13 17.82 8.29
CA GLU A 225 -10.35 17.05 8.52
C GLU A 225 -11.17 16.85 7.25
N GLU A 226 -11.31 17.90 6.44
CA GLU A 226 -12.03 17.86 5.17
C GLU A 226 -11.32 16.95 4.16
N ILE A 227 -10.00 17.07 4.02
CA ILE A 227 -9.21 16.20 3.16
C ILE A 227 -9.31 14.75 3.62
N LEU A 228 -9.24 14.50 4.94
CA LEU A 228 -9.39 13.16 5.48
C LEU A 228 -10.78 12.59 5.20
N ASP A 229 -11.81 13.39 5.37
CA ASP A 229 -13.19 13.00 5.10
C ASP A 229 -13.42 12.63 3.64
N GLN A 230 -12.87 13.43 2.71
CA GLN A 230 -12.88 13.15 1.28
C GLN A 230 -12.18 11.83 0.96
N VAL A 231 -11.01 11.59 1.56
CA VAL A 231 -10.26 10.33 1.40
C VAL A 231 -11.05 9.14 1.92
N MET A 232 -11.61 9.23 3.14
CA MET A 232 -12.36 8.15 3.77
C MET A 232 -13.64 7.80 3.00
N THR A 233 -14.31 8.81 2.46
CA THR A 233 -15.47 8.64 1.57
C THR A 233 -15.06 7.95 0.29
N ALA A 234 -13.97 8.36 -0.34
CA ALA A 234 -13.50 7.81 -1.59
C ALA A 234 -13.11 6.34 -1.50
N ILE A 235 -12.53 5.90 -0.38
CA ILE A 235 -12.19 4.48 -0.14
C ILE A 235 -13.34 3.67 0.49
N GLY A 236 -14.55 4.22 0.59
CA GLY A 236 -15.73 3.53 1.11
C GLY A 236 -15.66 3.21 2.61
N GLN A 237 -14.96 4.02 3.39
CA GLN A 237 -14.74 3.78 4.84
C GLN A 237 -15.36 4.88 5.73
N LYS A 238 -16.17 5.76 5.18
CA LYS A 238 -17.00 6.67 5.95
C LYS A 238 -18.31 5.97 6.35
N ARG A 239 -18.65 5.98 7.62
CA ARG A 239 -20.02 5.61 8.06
C ARG A 239 -20.96 6.72 7.64
N LEU A 240 -22.03 6.36 6.96
CA LEU A 240 -23.18 7.25 6.70
C LEU A 240 -23.88 7.58 8.00
#